data_ede4997e27ea08963159ef4b86e5d998
#
_entry.id   ede4997e27ea08963159ef4b86e5d998
#
_cell.length_a   1.000
_cell.length_b   1.000
_cell.length_c   1.000
_cell.angle_alpha   90.00
_cell.angle_beta   90.00
_cell.angle_gamma   90.00
#
_symmetry.space_group_name_H-M   'P 1'
#
loop_
_entity.id
_entity.type
_entity.pdbx_description
1 polymer ?
#
loop_
_entity_poly.entity_id
_entity_poly.type
_entity_poly.pdbx_seq_one_letter_code
_entity_poly.pdbx_strand_id
1 'polypeptide(L)'
;MKLSMHYIQRTGILLCAFCFCTLLFSQEEKELFILHTNDTHSRIEPLEKNVKPAEYADKGGYVRRATFVKEMRERYPDLLLFDCGDFSQGTPYYNMFRGEVEVSLMNEMGYDAGTIGNHEFDFGLDNMLRLFKMANFPIVCANYNFEGTVLEGIVKPYVIIERNGLKVGVFGLSPRLEGLVQEKNYEGVVYTEPNEVANNVADILKNKEKCDVVICLSHIGWEPDPKNPVCDIDLITHTRNIDVVFGGHSHSFFEKTLYYKNLDGKDIPLQQMGKNGIFVGTMDLKFVKE
;
A
#
# COMPACT_ATOMS: atom_id res chain seq x y z
N MET A 1 68.76 43.03 63.48
CA MET A 1 67.62 42.07 63.47
C MET A 1 66.75 42.45 62.30
N LYS A 2 66.86 41.71 61.13
CA LYS A 2 66.14 42.00 59.88
C LYS A 2 64.98 41.03 59.81
N LEU A 3 63.72 41.52 59.81
CA LEU A 3 62.54 40.72 59.47
C LEU A 3 62.35 40.66 57.94
N SER A 4 62.36 39.47 57.47
CA SER A 4 62.02 39.19 56.08
C SER A 4 60.53 38.86 55.97
N MET A 5 59.77 39.61 55.19
CA MET A 5 58.33 39.41 54.94
C MET A 5 58.16 38.64 53.60
N HIS A 6 57.65 37.39 53.68
CA HIS A 6 57.38 36.61 52.53
C HIS A 6 55.94 36.85 52.03
N TYR A 7 55.82 37.36 50.83
CA TYR A 7 54.54 37.47 50.12
C TYR A 7 54.22 36.13 49.48
N ILE A 8 53.06 35.54 49.84
CA ILE A 8 52.50 34.39 49.19
C ILE A 8 51.55 34.94 48.14
N GLN A 9 51.94 34.83 46.85
CA GLN A 9 51.04 35.02 45.69
C GLN A 9 50.12 33.79 45.57
N ARG A 10 48.82 33.98 45.82
CA ARG A 10 47.80 33.02 45.50
C ARG A 10 47.38 33.27 44.00
N THR A 11 47.88 32.44 43.07
CA THR A 11 47.37 32.35 41.71
C THR A 11 46.04 31.61 41.76
N GLY A 12 44.95 32.36 41.59
CA GLY A 12 43.63 31.79 41.37
C GLY A 12 43.54 31.22 39.96
N ILE A 13 43.47 29.90 39.88
CA ILE A 13 43.13 29.21 38.60
C ILE A 13 41.62 29.33 38.43
N LEU A 14 41.18 30.19 37.50
CA LEU A 14 39.81 30.27 37.06
C LEU A 14 39.56 29.06 36.14
N LEU A 15 38.95 28.02 36.68
CA LEU A 15 38.49 26.87 35.86
C LEU A 15 37.22 27.30 35.15
N CYS A 16 37.33 27.78 33.91
CA CYS A 16 36.19 27.91 33.01
C CYS A 16 35.71 26.51 32.61
N ALA A 17 34.69 26.02 33.30
CA ALA A 17 33.93 24.87 32.87
C ALA A 17 33.14 25.23 31.58
N PHE A 18 33.73 24.99 30.44
CA PHE A 18 33.01 24.98 29.16
C PHE A 18 32.07 23.78 29.20
N CYS A 19 30.79 24.01 29.58
CA CYS A 19 29.72 23.05 29.41
C CYS A 19 29.47 22.91 27.89
N PHE A 20 30.15 21.96 27.27
CA PHE A 20 29.80 21.50 25.94
C PHE A 20 28.48 20.76 26.10
N CYS A 21 27.34 21.47 25.97
CA CYS A 21 26.09 20.84 25.63
C CYS A 21 26.24 20.23 24.21
N THR A 22 26.71 19.02 24.14
CA THR A 22 26.47 18.18 22.95
C THR A 22 24.97 17.98 22.90
N LEU A 23 24.30 18.81 22.11
CA LEU A 23 23.00 18.47 21.58
C LEU A 23 23.20 17.16 20.81
N LEU A 24 22.94 16.04 21.47
CA LEU A 24 22.67 14.78 20.82
C LEU A 24 21.40 15.04 19.99
N PHE A 25 21.59 15.44 18.74
CA PHE A 25 20.54 15.28 17.74
C PHE A 25 20.30 13.79 17.67
N SER A 26 19.35 13.29 18.44
CA SER A 26 18.71 12.03 18.14
C SER A 26 18.17 12.21 16.71
N GLN A 27 18.77 11.53 15.75
CA GLN A 27 18.15 11.42 14.44
C GLN A 27 16.75 10.88 14.70
N GLU A 28 15.73 11.66 14.35
CA GLU A 28 14.34 11.28 14.50
C GLU A 28 14.09 10.18 13.47
N GLU A 29 14.18 8.93 13.93
CA GLU A 29 13.87 7.76 13.13
C GLU A 29 12.34 7.67 13.06
N LYS A 30 11.78 7.70 11.84
CA LYS A 30 10.36 7.50 11.63
C LYS A 30 10.14 6.11 11.04
N GLU A 31 9.13 5.43 11.53
CA GLU A 31 8.74 4.11 11.05
C GLU A 31 7.33 4.16 10.46
N LEU A 32 7.11 3.41 9.39
CA LEU A 32 5.81 3.21 8.79
C LEU A 32 5.57 1.71 8.62
N PHE A 33 4.69 1.16 9.44
CA PHE A 33 4.29 -0.23 9.35
C PHE A 33 3.07 -0.35 8.44
N ILE A 34 3.14 -1.24 7.44
CA ILE A 34 2.12 -1.42 6.42
C ILE A 34 1.64 -2.86 6.42
N LEU A 35 0.32 -3.03 6.37
CA LEU A 35 -0.34 -4.27 6.03
C LEU A 35 -0.97 -4.14 4.64
N HIS A 36 -0.97 -5.24 3.86
CA HIS A 36 -1.70 -5.25 2.61
C HIS A 36 -2.36 -6.59 2.32
N THR A 37 -3.43 -6.55 1.56
CA THR A 37 -4.16 -7.69 1.01
C THR A 37 -4.33 -7.54 -0.49
N ASN A 38 -4.56 -8.63 -1.19
CA ASN A 38 -4.93 -8.69 -2.60
C ASN A 38 -5.76 -9.95 -2.85
N ASP A 39 -6.57 -9.94 -3.90
CA ASP A 39 -7.30 -11.11 -4.41
C ASP A 39 -8.04 -11.87 -3.32
N THR A 40 -8.73 -11.16 -2.43
CA THR A 40 -9.41 -11.80 -1.30
C THR A 40 -10.69 -12.53 -1.70
N HIS A 41 -11.23 -12.21 -2.91
CA HIS A 41 -12.29 -12.95 -3.60
C HIS A 41 -13.44 -13.34 -2.70
N SER A 42 -14.00 -12.38 -1.97
CA SER A 42 -15.18 -12.57 -1.10
C SER A 42 -15.07 -13.74 -0.13
N ARG A 43 -13.85 -14.15 0.24
CA ARG A 43 -13.64 -15.22 1.21
C ARG A 43 -13.93 -14.75 2.63
N ILE A 44 -15.23 -14.68 2.94
CA ILE A 44 -15.74 -14.30 4.27
C ILE A 44 -15.41 -15.42 5.26
N GLU A 45 -15.74 -16.66 4.89
CA GLU A 45 -15.42 -17.85 5.69
C GLU A 45 -14.00 -18.35 5.37
N PRO A 46 -13.37 -19.07 6.31
CA PRO A 46 -12.14 -19.81 6.01
C PRO A 46 -12.33 -20.79 4.86
N LEU A 47 -11.22 -21.20 4.25
CA LEU A 47 -11.23 -22.27 3.25
C LEU A 47 -11.71 -23.58 3.90
N GLU A 48 -12.36 -24.42 3.10
CA GLU A 48 -12.87 -25.71 3.54
C GLU A 48 -11.72 -26.62 4.04
N LYS A 49 -12.04 -27.50 4.99
CA LYS A 49 -11.05 -28.42 5.60
C LYS A 49 -10.46 -29.44 4.64
N ASN A 50 -11.10 -29.66 3.49
CA ASN A 50 -10.70 -30.61 2.47
C ASN A 50 -10.08 -29.96 1.21
N VAL A 51 -9.81 -28.65 1.23
CA VAL A 51 -9.18 -27.95 0.11
C VAL A 51 -7.75 -28.46 -0.10
N LYS A 52 -7.29 -28.40 -1.35
CA LYS A 52 -5.90 -28.72 -1.72
C LYS A 52 -5.19 -27.48 -2.26
N PRO A 53 -3.90 -27.31 -1.93
CA PRO A 53 -3.08 -28.17 -1.05
C PRO A 53 -3.54 -28.10 0.42
N ALA A 54 -3.31 -29.17 1.16
CA ALA A 54 -3.81 -29.35 2.55
C ALA A 54 -3.30 -28.27 3.53
N GLU A 55 -2.19 -27.64 3.23
CA GLU A 55 -1.62 -26.54 4.01
C GLU A 55 -2.51 -25.29 4.05
N TYR A 56 -3.41 -25.12 3.05
CA TYR A 56 -4.38 -24.01 3.00
C TYR A 56 -5.73 -24.37 3.62
N ALA A 57 -5.94 -25.65 3.98
CA ALA A 57 -7.18 -26.09 4.58
C ALA A 57 -7.47 -25.34 5.89
N ASP A 58 -8.71 -24.88 6.05
CA ASP A 58 -9.17 -24.11 7.21
C ASP A 58 -8.36 -22.80 7.44
N LYS A 59 -7.78 -22.21 6.39
CA LYS A 59 -7.05 -20.92 6.45
C LYS A 59 -7.89 -19.77 5.93
N GLY A 60 -7.46 -18.54 6.23
CA GLY A 60 -8.12 -17.31 5.80
C GLY A 60 -9.39 -16.99 6.58
N GLY A 61 -10.29 -16.27 5.93
CA GLY A 61 -11.53 -15.75 6.48
C GLY A 61 -11.40 -14.37 7.11
N TYR A 62 -12.46 -13.55 6.94
CA TYR A 62 -12.44 -12.15 7.40
C TYR A 62 -12.32 -12.01 8.91
N VAL A 63 -12.96 -12.89 9.70
CA VAL A 63 -12.91 -12.82 11.17
C VAL A 63 -11.47 -12.96 11.68
N ARG A 64 -10.72 -13.93 11.14
CA ARG A 64 -9.31 -14.12 11.52
C ARG A 64 -8.45 -12.95 11.07
N ARG A 65 -8.71 -12.44 9.86
CA ARG A 65 -8.01 -11.24 9.34
C ARG A 65 -8.28 -10.03 10.21
N ALA A 66 -9.55 -9.78 10.57
CA ALA A 66 -9.91 -8.66 11.45
C ALA A 66 -9.24 -8.77 12.82
N THR A 67 -9.17 -9.99 13.40
CA THR A 67 -8.44 -10.21 14.66
C THR A 67 -6.96 -9.88 14.50
N PHE A 68 -6.32 -10.35 13.44
CA PHE A 68 -4.92 -10.06 13.15
C PHE A 68 -4.67 -8.55 12.98
N VAL A 69 -5.50 -7.87 12.17
CA VAL A 69 -5.38 -6.41 11.96
C VAL A 69 -5.53 -5.65 13.28
N LYS A 70 -6.49 -6.06 14.14
CA LYS A 70 -6.68 -5.46 15.46
C LYS A 70 -5.43 -5.62 16.34
N GLU A 71 -4.87 -6.83 16.44
CA GLU A 71 -3.64 -7.09 17.19
C GLU A 71 -2.45 -6.28 16.66
N MET A 72 -2.36 -6.11 15.34
CA MET A 72 -1.30 -5.32 14.74
C MET A 72 -1.48 -3.82 15.01
N ARG A 73 -2.73 -3.29 15.01
CA ARG A 73 -3.00 -1.89 15.40
C ARG A 73 -2.69 -1.60 16.88
N GLU A 74 -2.82 -2.58 17.76
CA GLU A 74 -2.40 -2.45 19.16
C GLU A 74 -0.88 -2.31 19.29
N ARG A 75 -0.10 -2.97 18.40
CA ARG A 75 1.38 -2.89 18.37
C ARG A 75 1.90 -1.67 17.59
N TYR A 76 1.22 -1.33 16.52
CA TYR A 76 1.58 -0.26 15.58
C TYR A 76 0.35 0.64 15.37
N PRO A 77 0.10 1.60 16.28
CA PRO A 77 -1.12 2.44 16.22
C PRO A 77 -1.25 3.23 14.92
N ASP A 78 -0.11 3.57 14.30
CA ASP A 78 -0.03 4.33 13.05
C ASP A 78 0.08 3.45 11.79
N LEU A 79 -0.20 2.13 11.89
CA LEU A 79 -0.13 1.26 10.74
C LEU A 79 -1.08 1.71 9.62
N LEU A 80 -0.67 1.47 8.37
CA LEU A 80 -1.50 1.60 7.18
C LEU A 80 -1.95 0.21 6.71
N LEU A 81 -3.18 0.12 6.22
CA LEU A 81 -3.76 -1.11 5.67
C LEU A 81 -4.30 -0.84 4.26
N PHE A 82 -3.78 -1.57 3.26
CA PHE A 82 -4.13 -1.40 1.85
C PHE A 82 -4.72 -2.66 1.24
N ASP A 83 -5.53 -2.48 0.18
CA ASP A 83 -5.99 -3.58 -0.68
C ASP A 83 -5.58 -3.35 -2.13
N CYS A 84 -5.07 -4.40 -2.78
CA CYS A 84 -4.59 -4.37 -4.15
C CYS A 84 -5.60 -4.91 -5.16
N GLY A 85 -6.90 -4.80 -4.87
CA GLY A 85 -8.00 -5.18 -5.78
C GLY A 85 -8.41 -6.64 -5.71
N ASP A 86 -9.47 -6.97 -6.44
CA ASP A 86 -10.15 -8.26 -6.43
C ASP A 86 -10.58 -8.66 -5.00
N PHE A 87 -11.11 -7.70 -4.22
CA PHE A 87 -11.70 -8.02 -2.92
C PHE A 87 -13.03 -8.76 -3.08
N SER A 88 -13.70 -8.64 -4.21
CA SER A 88 -14.97 -9.26 -4.56
C SER A 88 -14.81 -10.44 -5.51
N GLN A 89 -15.82 -11.29 -5.64
CA GLN A 89 -15.94 -12.42 -6.55
C GLN A 89 -15.84 -13.81 -5.90
N GLY A 90 -16.61 -14.75 -6.40
CA GLY A 90 -16.37 -16.19 -6.30
C GLY A 90 -17.08 -16.92 -5.15
N THR A 91 -17.86 -16.24 -4.29
CA THR A 91 -18.56 -16.89 -3.18
C THR A 91 -20.07 -16.63 -3.19
N PRO A 92 -20.87 -17.43 -2.45
CA PRO A 92 -22.30 -17.17 -2.28
C PRO A 92 -22.58 -15.75 -1.71
N TYR A 93 -21.71 -15.22 -0.84
CA TYR A 93 -21.84 -13.86 -0.32
C TYR A 93 -21.82 -12.83 -1.44
N TYR A 94 -20.86 -12.92 -2.35
CA TYR A 94 -20.78 -12.02 -3.48
C TYR A 94 -21.99 -12.14 -4.42
N ASN A 95 -22.42 -13.37 -4.71
CA ASN A 95 -23.57 -13.60 -5.58
C ASN A 95 -24.87 -13.01 -5.01
N MET A 96 -25.03 -13.03 -3.67
CA MET A 96 -26.21 -12.51 -3.00
C MET A 96 -26.13 -11.00 -2.71
N PHE A 97 -24.98 -10.50 -2.25
CA PHE A 97 -24.81 -9.16 -1.72
C PHE A 97 -23.95 -8.25 -2.60
N ARG A 98 -23.36 -8.79 -3.68
CA ARG A 98 -22.63 -8.06 -4.72
C ARG A 98 -21.52 -7.15 -4.16
N GLY A 99 -20.79 -7.61 -3.15
CA GLY A 99 -19.65 -6.91 -2.55
C GLY A 99 -19.99 -6.07 -1.32
N GLU A 100 -21.26 -5.96 -0.91
CA GLU A 100 -21.65 -5.15 0.25
C GLU A 100 -21.05 -5.66 1.56
N VAL A 101 -21.03 -6.98 1.74
CA VAL A 101 -20.46 -7.61 2.94
C VAL A 101 -18.96 -7.35 3.01
N GLU A 102 -18.26 -7.49 1.88
CA GLU A 102 -16.83 -7.27 1.75
C GLU A 102 -16.44 -5.84 2.14
N VAL A 103 -17.10 -4.85 1.53
CA VAL A 103 -16.82 -3.43 1.82
C VAL A 103 -17.15 -3.08 3.26
N SER A 104 -18.26 -3.61 3.80
CA SER A 104 -18.63 -3.37 5.21
C SER A 104 -17.55 -3.90 6.16
N LEU A 105 -17.02 -5.10 5.90
CA LEU A 105 -15.95 -5.69 6.71
C LEU A 105 -14.59 -4.98 6.51
N MET A 106 -14.31 -4.49 5.30
CA MET A 106 -13.13 -3.66 5.05
C MET A 106 -13.21 -2.33 5.82
N ASN A 107 -14.39 -1.71 5.89
CA ASN A 107 -14.63 -0.52 6.70
C ASN A 107 -14.35 -0.78 8.20
N GLU A 108 -14.84 -1.90 8.74
CA GLU A 108 -14.62 -2.29 10.15
C GLU A 108 -13.15 -2.56 10.46
N MET A 109 -12.39 -3.10 9.51
CA MET A 109 -10.93 -3.30 9.66
C MET A 109 -10.14 -1.99 9.50
N GLY A 110 -10.77 -0.93 8.97
CA GLY A 110 -10.16 0.38 8.78
C GLY A 110 -9.10 0.38 7.68
N TYR A 111 -9.44 -0.08 6.48
CA TYR A 111 -8.56 0.11 5.32
C TYR A 111 -8.31 1.59 5.07
N ASP A 112 -7.08 1.93 4.67
CA ASP A 112 -6.64 3.31 4.42
C ASP A 112 -6.73 3.69 2.94
N ALA A 113 -6.61 2.72 2.02
CA ALA A 113 -6.90 2.85 0.59
C ALA A 113 -7.04 1.46 -0.06
N GLY A 114 -7.67 1.41 -1.24
CA GLY A 114 -7.71 0.22 -2.08
C GLY A 114 -7.63 0.59 -3.55
N THR A 115 -7.17 -0.35 -4.38
CA THR A 115 -7.24 -0.22 -5.85
C THR A 115 -8.34 -1.11 -6.42
N ILE A 116 -8.51 -1.08 -7.73
CA ILE A 116 -9.55 -1.81 -8.47
C ILE A 116 -8.90 -3.00 -9.16
N GLY A 117 -9.44 -4.20 -8.97
CA GLY A 117 -9.14 -5.35 -9.79
C GLY A 117 -10.16 -5.52 -10.94
N ASN A 118 -10.06 -6.61 -11.68
CA ASN A 118 -11.01 -6.89 -12.76
C ASN A 118 -12.36 -7.38 -12.22
N HIS A 119 -12.41 -8.02 -11.07
CA HIS A 119 -13.65 -8.58 -10.52
C HIS A 119 -14.56 -7.56 -9.84
N GLU A 120 -14.09 -6.35 -9.53
CA GLU A 120 -14.95 -5.25 -9.13
C GLU A 120 -15.96 -4.88 -10.23
N PHE A 121 -15.63 -5.16 -11.51
CA PHE A 121 -16.49 -4.91 -12.66
C PHE A 121 -17.55 -5.99 -12.92
N ASP A 122 -17.56 -7.12 -12.22
CA ASP A 122 -18.43 -8.27 -12.53
C ASP A 122 -19.92 -7.92 -12.56
N PHE A 123 -20.39 -6.98 -11.75
CA PHE A 123 -21.76 -6.46 -11.72
C PHE A 123 -21.90 -5.05 -12.32
N GLY A 124 -20.90 -4.56 -13.05
CA GLY A 124 -20.90 -3.28 -13.77
C GLY A 124 -20.71 -2.05 -12.88
N LEU A 125 -20.65 -0.88 -13.54
CA LEU A 125 -20.27 0.39 -12.92
C LEU A 125 -21.25 0.88 -11.84
N ASP A 126 -22.56 0.62 -12.02
CA ASP A 126 -23.57 1.03 -11.01
C ASP A 126 -23.35 0.30 -9.66
N ASN A 127 -22.99 -0.98 -9.71
CA ASN A 127 -22.66 -1.72 -8.51
C ASN A 127 -21.36 -1.21 -7.89
N MET A 128 -20.33 -0.94 -8.70
CA MET A 128 -19.09 -0.32 -8.22
C MET A 128 -19.37 1.02 -7.53
N LEU A 129 -20.20 1.89 -8.14
CA LEU A 129 -20.60 3.17 -7.54
C LEU A 129 -21.24 2.98 -6.17
N ARG A 130 -22.14 2.01 -6.04
CA ARG A 130 -22.80 1.68 -4.77
C ARG A 130 -21.77 1.28 -3.72
N LEU A 131 -20.85 0.38 -4.07
CA LEU A 131 -19.81 -0.11 -3.17
C LEU A 131 -18.80 0.98 -2.78
N PHE A 132 -18.32 1.75 -3.76
CA PHE A 132 -17.32 2.78 -3.51
C PHE A 132 -17.88 3.97 -2.70
N LYS A 133 -19.19 4.24 -2.77
CA LYS A 133 -19.86 5.18 -1.86
C LYS A 133 -20.03 4.65 -0.44
N MET A 134 -20.07 3.33 -0.25
CA MET A 134 -20.12 2.70 1.07
C MET A 134 -18.73 2.64 1.73
N ALA A 135 -17.66 2.62 0.93
CA ALA A 135 -16.30 2.55 1.43
C ALA A 135 -15.94 3.81 2.25
N ASN A 136 -15.40 3.62 3.45
CA ASN A 136 -14.88 4.69 4.31
C ASN A 136 -13.42 5.05 3.97
N PHE A 137 -12.88 4.46 2.92
CA PHE A 137 -11.52 4.65 2.44
C PHE A 137 -11.55 4.97 0.94
N PRO A 138 -10.57 5.73 0.43
CA PRO A 138 -10.48 6.06 -0.98
C PRO A 138 -10.17 4.83 -1.84
N ILE A 139 -10.84 4.77 -3.01
CA ILE A 139 -10.48 3.86 -4.09
C ILE A 139 -9.63 4.63 -5.10
N VAL A 140 -8.45 4.11 -5.40
CA VAL A 140 -7.48 4.73 -6.30
C VAL A 140 -7.24 3.88 -7.55
N CYS A 141 -7.25 4.52 -8.71
CA CYS A 141 -6.84 3.92 -9.98
C CYS A 141 -6.41 5.05 -10.92
N ALA A 142 -5.17 5.02 -11.35
CA ALA A 142 -4.60 6.10 -12.16
C ALA A 142 -4.71 5.83 -13.66
N ASN A 143 -4.80 4.56 -14.08
CA ASN A 143 -4.77 4.18 -15.49
C ASN A 143 -6.15 3.89 -16.11
N TYR A 144 -7.25 4.15 -15.37
CA TYR A 144 -8.59 4.22 -15.93
C TYR A 144 -9.13 5.64 -15.89
N ASN A 145 -9.64 6.13 -17.02
CA ASN A 145 -10.43 7.35 -17.06
C ASN A 145 -11.93 6.99 -17.01
N PHE A 146 -12.63 7.52 -16.01
CA PHE A 146 -14.05 7.32 -15.77
C PHE A 146 -14.90 8.53 -16.19
N GLU A 147 -14.33 9.49 -16.94
CA GLU A 147 -15.06 10.68 -17.43
C GLU A 147 -16.29 10.24 -18.25
N GLY A 148 -17.44 10.85 -17.97
CA GLY A 148 -18.73 10.51 -18.59
C GLY A 148 -19.37 9.23 -18.06
N THR A 149 -18.79 8.53 -17.09
CA THR A 149 -19.38 7.37 -16.42
C THR A 149 -19.96 7.74 -15.04
N VAL A 150 -20.71 6.82 -14.43
CA VAL A 150 -21.24 7.01 -13.07
C VAL A 150 -20.14 7.07 -11.99
N LEU A 151 -18.91 6.66 -12.32
CA LEU A 151 -17.75 6.69 -11.41
C LEU A 151 -16.90 7.96 -11.53
N GLU A 152 -17.31 8.89 -12.40
CA GLU A 152 -16.60 10.17 -12.54
C GLU A 152 -16.47 10.88 -11.18
N GLY A 153 -15.25 11.24 -10.80
CA GLY A 153 -14.92 11.91 -9.56
C GLY A 153 -15.03 11.05 -8.28
N ILE A 154 -15.48 9.80 -8.37
CA ILE A 154 -15.50 8.82 -7.26
C ILE A 154 -14.14 8.15 -7.10
N VAL A 155 -13.63 7.56 -8.18
CA VAL A 155 -12.29 6.97 -8.21
C VAL A 155 -11.26 8.09 -8.39
N LYS A 156 -10.21 8.07 -7.59
CA LYS A 156 -9.13 9.06 -7.65
C LYS A 156 -7.88 8.44 -8.30
N PRO A 157 -7.06 9.20 -9.04
CA PRO A 157 -5.81 8.66 -9.54
C PRO A 157 -4.83 8.31 -8.41
N TYR A 158 -4.83 9.08 -7.32
CA TYR A 158 -4.02 8.88 -6.14
C TYR A 158 -4.66 9.53 -4.91
N VAL A 159 -4.13 9.20 -3.75
CA VAL A 159 -4.42 9.84 -2.46
C VAL A 159 -3.11 10.13 -1.73
N ILE A 160 -3.14 11.13 -0.86
CA ILE A 160 -2.04 11.47 0.04
C ILE A 160 -2.53 11.26 1.47
N ILE A 161 -1.80 10.45 2.22
CA ILE A 161 -2.10 10.11 3.60
C ILE A 161 -0.96 10.64 4.48
N GLU A 162 -1.30 11.41 5.50
CA GLU A 162 -0.33 11.78 6.52
C GLU A 162 -0.36 10.76 7.65
N ARG A 163 0.78 10.12 7.93
CA ARG A 163 0.89 9.10 8.95
C ARG A 163 2.27 9.16 9.61
N ASN A 164 2.30 9.19 10.95
CA ASN A 164 3.53 9.29 11.76
C ASN A 164 4.46 10.43 11.30
N GLY A 165 3.88 11.58 10.91
CA GLY A 165 4.62 12.73 10.39
C GLY A 165 5.31 12.49 9.04
N LEU A 166 4.90 11.44 8.30
CA LEU A 166 5.29 11.15 6.93
C LEU A 166 4.13 11.44 5.98
N LYS A 167 4.46 11.96 4.81
CA LYS A 167 3.54 12.19 3.71
C LYS A 167 3.61 11.01 2.73
N VAL A 168 2.60 10.15 2.75
CA VAL A 168 2.52 8.92 1.98
C VAL A 168 1.66 9.14 0.75
N GLY A 169 2.25 9.08 -0.44
CA GLY A 169 1.52 9.11 -1.71
C GLY A 169 1.15 7.70 -2.12
N VAL A 170 -0.14 7.44 -2.37
CA VAL A 170 -0.65 6.13 -2.76
C VAL A 170 -1.43 6.26 -4.05
N PHE A 171 -1.10 5.46 -5.07
CA PHE A 171 -1.85 5.39 -6.32
C PHE A 171 -2.12 3.94 -6.71
N GLY A 172 -3.12 3.74 -7.58
CA GLY A 172 -3.54 2.42 -8.03
C GLY A 172 -3.31 2.20 -9.52
N LEU A 173 -3.07 0.95 -9.90
CA LEU A 173 -3.02 0.49 -11.29
C LEU A 173 -3.85 -0.78 -11.45
N SER A 174 -4.56 -0.87 -12.55
CA SER A 174 -5.50 -1.96 -12.85
C SER A 174 -5.23 -2.57 -14.23
N PRO A 175 -5.62 -3.83 -14.48
CA PRO A 175 -5.28 -4.53 -15.72
C PRO A 175 -6.10 -4.03 -16.89
N ARG A 176 -5.72 -4.39 -18.12
CA ARG A 176 -6.57 -4.24 -19.30
C ARG A 176 -7.80 -5.12 -19.16
N LEU A 177 -9.01 -4.55 -19.29
CA LEU A 177 -10.26 -5.28 -19.07
C LEU A 177 -10.69 -6.13 -20.26
N GLU A 178 -10.17 -5.81 -21.46
CA GLU A 178 -10.50 -6.57 -22.68
C GLU A 178 -10.11 -8.04 -22.52
N GLY A 179 -11.10 -8.93 -22.70
CA GLY A 179 -10.91 -10.37 -22.55
C GLY A 179 -10.88 -10.90 -21.10
N LEU A 180 -10.93 -10.02 -20.09
CA LEU A 180 -11.10 -10.36 -18.68
C LEU A 180 -12.53 -10.13 -18.21
N VAL A 181 -13.15 -9.03 -18.62
CA VAL A 181 -14.48 -8.57 -18.20
C VAL A 181 -15.38 -8.41 -19.42
N GLN A 182 -16.69 -8.62 -19.24
CA GLN A 182 -17.66 -8.36 -20.30
C GLN A 182 -17.71 -6.85 -20.59
N GLU A 183 -17.61 -6.46 -21.87
CA GLU A 183 -17.54 -5.06 -22.33
C GLU A 183 -18.65 -4.18 -21.74
N LYS A 184 -19.89 -4.67 -21.69
CA LYS A 184 -21.03 -3.96 -21.10
C LYS A 184 -20.85 -3.56 -19.63
N ASN A 185 -19.95 -4.24 -18.90
CA ASN A 185 -19.72 -3.99 -17.48
C ASN A 185 -18.71 -2.85 -17.23
N TYR A 186 -17.97 -2.43 -18.27
CA TYR A 186 -17.03 -1.29 -18.19
C TYR A 186 -17.23 -0.29 -19.33
N GLU A 187 -18.41 -0.27 -19.92
CA GLU A 187 -18.73 0.67 -21.00
C GLU A 187 -18.43 2.12 -20.60
N GLY A 188 -17.68 2.83 -21.45
CA GLY A 188 -17.27 4.21 -21.19
C GLY A 188 -15.95 4.36 -20.40
N VAL A 189 -15.42 3.30 -19.82
CA VAL A 189 -14.11 3.35 -19.15
C VAL A 189 -12.99 3.32 -20.17
N VAL A 190 -12.09 4.30 -20.12
CA VAL A 190 -10.93 4.37 -21.03
C VAL A 190 -9.68 3.91 -20.28
N TYR A 191 -9.03 2.87 -20.82
CA TYR A 191 -7.77 2.32 -20.31
C TYR A 191 -6.57 3.06 -20.90
N THR A 192 -5.56 3.30 -20.08
CA THR A 192 -4.23 3.82 -20.47
C THR A 192 -3.15 2.85 -19.99
N GLU A 193 -2.08 2.69 -20.76
CA GLU A 193 -0.98 1.79 -20.40
C GLU A 193 -0.33 2.20 -19.06
N PRO A 194 -0.09 1.24 -18.14
CA PRO A 194 0.29 1.52 -16.77
C PRO A 194 1.60 2.29 -16.62
N ASN A 195 2.64 1.97 -17.41
CA ASN A 195 3.99 2.52 -17.22
C ASN A 195 4.06 4.04 -17.43
N GLU A 196 3.34 4.56 -18.44
CA GLU A 196 3.30 6.00 -18.70
C GLU A 196 2.59 6.75 -17.57
N VAL A 197 1.42 6.23 -17.19
CA VAL A 197 0.60 6.82 -16.12
C VAL A 197 1.33 6.77 -14.79
N ALA A 198 1.96 5.64 -14.47
CA ALA A 198 2.71 5.47 -13.24
C ALA A 198 3.88 6.45 -13.11
N ASN A 199 4.66 6.66 -14.19
CA ASN A 199 5.74 7.66 -14.18
C ASN A 199 5.20 9.06 -13.91
N ASN A 200 4.09 9.44 -14.55
CA ASN A 200 3.49 10.77 -14.39
C ASN A 200 2.97 10.96 -12.95
N VAL A 201 2.23 9.99 -12.41
CA VAL A 201 1.66 10.09 -11.06
C VAL A 201 2.75 10.03 -9.99
N ALA A 202 3.73 9.14 -10.13
CA ALA A 202 4.84 9.05 -9.19
C ALA A 202 5.69 10.35 -9.19
N ASP A 203 5.89 10.97 -10.35
CA ASP A 203 6.55 12.27 -10.43
C ASP A 203 5.77 13.38 -9.74
N ILE A 204 4.44 13.43 -9.94
CA ILE A 204 3.57 14.38 -9.23
C ILE A 204 3.69 14.17 -7.72
N LEU A 205 3.54 12.94 -7.24
CA LEU A 205 3.59 12.62 -5.82
C LEU A 205 4.95 12.98 -5.20
N LYS A 206 6.05 12.60 -5.86
CA LYS A 206 7.40 12.82 -5.34
C LYS A 206 7.85 14.27 -5.46
N ASN A 207 7.66 14.89 -6.61
CA ASN A 207 8.29 16.17 -6.94
C ASN A 207 7.37 17.37 -6.74
N LYS A 208 6.06 17.25 -6.98
CA LYS A 208 5.10 18.34 -6.80
C LYS A 208 4.49 18.30 -5.40
N GLU A 209 3.96 17.15 -5.00
CA GLU A 209 3.30 16.96 -3.71
C GLU A 209 4.29 16.74 -2.56
N LYS A 210 5.57 16.45 -2.86
CA LYS A 210 6.65 16.24 -1.87
C LYS A 210 6.34 15.10 -0.88
N CYS A 211 5.83 13.99 -1.39
CA CYS A 211 5.64 12.81 -0.57
C CYS A 211 6.99 12.19 -0.16
N ASP A 212 7.09 11.79 1.11
CA ASP A 212 8.25 11.10 1.65
C ASP A 212 8.40 9.71 1.03
N VAL A 213 7.27 9.01 0.84
CA VAL A 213 7.18 7.70 0.21
C VAL A 213 6.05 7.65 -0.82
N VAL A 214 6.28 6.94 -1.92
CA VAL A 214 5.29 6.71 -3.00
C VAL A 214 5.04 5.21 -3.13
N ILE A 215 3.80 4.80 -2.91
CA ILE A 215 3.35 3.41 -2.92
C ILE A 215 2.42 3.18 -4.11
N CYS A 216 2.68 2.14 -4.87
CA CYS A 216 1.79 1.65 -5.92
C CYS A 216 1.00 0.44 -5.42
N LEU A 217 -0.33 0.54 -5.44
CA LEU A 217 -1.24 -0.60 -5.29
C LEU A 217 -1.53 -1.13 -6.69
N SER A 218 -0.94 -2.26 -7.03
CA SER A 218 -0.98 -2.80 -8.37
C SER A 218 -1.91 -4.01 -8.47
N HIS A 219 -2.74 -4.04 -9.52
CA HIS A 219 -3.51 -5.22 -9.90
C HIS A 219 -3.22 -5.67 -11.33
N ILE A 220 -1.98 -5.43 -11.83
CA ILE A 220 -1.63 -5.77 -13.22
C ILE A 220 -0.94 -7.14 -13.37
N GLY A 221 -0.65 -7.82 -12.26
CA GLY A 221 0.01 -9.12 -12.23
C GLY A 221 1.53 -9.02 -12.13
N TRP A 222 2.14 -10.10 -11.64
CA TRP A 222 3.58 -10.13 -11.38
C TRP A 222 4.44 -10.25 -12.65
N GLU A 223 4.10 -11.20 -13.53
CA GLU A 223 4.82 -11.53 -14.76
C GLU A 223 3.94 -11.28 -15.99
N PRO A 224 4.54 -11.09 -17.16
CA PRO A 224 3.78 -10.85 -18.38
C PRO A 224 2.79 -11.98 -18.69
N ASP A 225 1.59 -11.61 -19.06
CA ASP A 225 0.53 -12.50 -19.54
C ASP A 225 0.13 -12.07 -20.96
N PRO A 226 -0.26 -13.00 -21.87
CA PRO A 226 -0.68 -12.62 -23.21
C PRO A 226 -1.80 -11.57 -23.29
N LYS A 227 -2.67 -11.50 -22.27
CA LYS A 227 -3.75 -10.50 -22.19
C LYS A 227 -3.32 -9.22 -21.50
N ASN A 228 -2.34 -9.29 -20.58
CA ASN A 228 -1.78 -8.17 -19.84
C ASN A 228 -0.26 -8.21 -19.96
N PRO A 229 0.31 -7.71 -21.07
CA PRO A 229 1.75 -7.80 -21.31
C PRO A 229 2.57 -6.91 -20.37
N VAL A 230 1.98 -5.82 -19.84
CA VAL A 230 2.62 -4.98 -18.82
C VAL A 230 2.29 -5.55 -17.45
N CYS A 231 3.31 -5.78 -16.63
CA CYS A 231 3.24 -6.41 -15.31
C CYS A 231 4.06 -5.64 -14.29
N ASP A 232 4.04 -6.09 -13.02
CA ASP A 232 4.77 -5.41 -11.94
C ASP A 232 6.29 -5.35 -12.16
N ILE A 233 6.88 -6.37 -12.82
CA ILE A 233 8.30 -6.35 -13.20
C ILE A 233 8.55 -5.24 -14.23
N ASP A 234 7.73 -5.17 -15.27
CA ASP A 234 7.85 -4.12 -16.30
C ASP A 234 7.63 -2.73 -15.68
N LEU A 235 6.60 -2.59 -14.85
CA LEU A 235 6.32 -1.36 -14.12
C LEU A 235 7.57 -0.86 -13.39
N ILE A 236 8.16 -1.69 -12.53
CA ILE A 236 9.31 -1.30 -11.72
C ILE A 236 10.51 -0.95 -12.61
N THR A 237 10.80 -1.79 -13.61
CA THR A 237 12.00 -1.62 -14.45
C THR A 237 11.91 -0.43 -15.42
N HIS A 238 10.70 0.09 -15.69
CA HIS A 238 10.45 1.21 -16.61
C HIS A 238 9.96 2.49 -15.93
N THR A 239 10.01 2.55 -14.60
CA THR A 239 9.54 3.73 -13.86
C THR A 239 10.58 4.30 -12.90
N ARG A 240 10.30 5.50 -12.38
CA ARG A 240 11.03 6.20 -11.33
C ARG A 240 10.07 6.66 -10.24
N ASN A 241 10.64 7.07 -9.11
CA ASN A 241 9.91 7.71 -8.01
C ASN A 241 8.86 6.85 -7.31
N ILE A 242 8.74 5.56 -7.65
CA ILE A 242 7.99 4.57 -6.89
C ILE A 242 8.94 3.96 -5.86
N ASP A 243 8.52 3.93 -4.59
CA ASP A 243 9.34 3.40 -3.50
C ASP A 243 8.93 1.98 -3.10
N VAL A 244 7.65 1.61 -3.29
CA VAL A 244 7.10 0.28 -2.95
C VAL A 244 6.01 -0.10 -3.95
N VAL A 245 5.93 -1.38 -4.31
CA VAL A 245 4.83 -1.97 -5.08
C VAL A 245 4.20 -3.12 -4.28
N PHE A 246 2.90 -3.05 -4.07
CA PHE A 246 2.07 -4.16 -3.60
C PHE A 246 1.23 -4.65 -4.77
N GLY A 247 1.37 -5.93 -5.12
CA GLY A 247 0.78 -6.52 -6.32
C GLY A 247 -0.47 -7.36 -6.05
N GLY A 248 -1.15 -7.73 -7.13
CA GLY A 248 -2.33 -8.59 -7.17
C GLY A 248 -2.49 -9.31 -8.52
N HIS A 249 -3.70 -9.76 -8.85
CA HIS A 249 -4.12 -10.35 -10.11
C HIS A 249 -3.56 -11.74 -10.44
N SER A 250 -2.27 -11.94 -10.39
CA SER A 250 -1.63 -13.22 -10.74
C SER A 250 -1.74 -14.28 -9.63
N HIS A 251 -2.32 -13.94 -8.47
CA HIS A 251 -2.44 -14.80 -7.30
C HIS A 251 -1.11 -15.38 -6.81
N SER A 252 0.00 -14.69 -7.10
CA SER A 252 1.34 -15.12 -6.70
C SER A 252 1.55 -14.92 -5.22
N PHE A 253 2.19 -15.89 -4.56
CA PHE A 253 2.54 -15.77 -3.15
C PHE A 253 4.06 -15.65 -2.99
N PHE A 254 4.50 -14.55 -2.42
CA PHE A 254 5.90 -14.30 -2.12
C PHE A 254 6.14 -14.44 -0.62
N GLU A 255 6.75 -15.56 -0.22
CA GLU A 255 7.15 -15.76 1.17
C GLU A 255 8.16 -14.69 1.63
N LYS A 256 8.94 -14.14 0.68
CA LYS A 256 9.90 -13.06 0.91
C LYS A 256 9.67 -11.94 -0.09
N THR A 257 9.89 -10.71 0.33
CA THR A 257 9.87 -9.54 -0.56
C THR A 257 10.84 -9.74 -1.73
N LEU A 258 10.34 -9.57 -2.95
CA LEU A 258 11.16 -9.51 -4.15
C LEU A 258 11.66 -8.08 -4.37
N TYR A 259 12.79 -7.94 -5.07
CA TYR A 259 13.37 -6.64 -5.37
C TYR A 259 13.74 -6.57 -6.85
N TYR A 260 13.32 -5.50 -7.51
CA TYR A 260 13.69 -5.21 -8.89
C TYR A 260 14.25 -3.79 -9.00
N LYS A 261 15.22 -3.60 -9.91
CA LYS A 261 15.84 -2.28 -10.11
C LYS A 261 14.96 -1.40 -10.99
N ASN A 262 14.69 -0.19 -10.50
CA ASN A 262 14.04 0.83 -11.31
C ASN A 262 15.03 1.49 -12.31
N LEU A 263 14.56 2.48 -13.08
CA LEU A 263 15.37 3.21 -14.05
C LEU A 263 16.56 3.97 -13.43
N ASP A 264 16.54 4.23 -12.13
CA ASP A 264 17.63 4.89 -11.40
C ASP A 264 18.58 3.89 -10.73
N GLY A 265 18.34 2.58 -10.93
CA GLY A 265 19.12 1.50 -10.34
C GLY A 265 18.81 1.24 -8.86
N LYS A 266 17.75 1.86 -8.31
CA LYS A 266 17.27 1.64 -6.95
C LYS A 266 16.49 0.34 -6.88
N ASP A 267 16.74 -0.47 -5.85
CA ASP A 267 15.98 -1.69 -5.57
C ASP A 267 14.60 -1.33 -5.00
N ILE A 268 13.55 -1.71 -5.72
CA ILE A 268 12.15 -1.47 -5.34
C ILE A 268 11.55 -2.77 -4.83
N PRO A 269 11.02 -2.79 -3.58
CA PRO A 269 10.36 -3.96 -3.02
C PRO A 269 9.00 -4.20 -3.70
N LEU A 270 8.73 -5.48 -3.98
CA LEU A 270 7.47 -6.01 -4.49
C LEU A 270 6.98 -7.13 -3.58
N GLN A 271 5.72 -7.07 -3.15
CA GLN A 271 5.04 -8.14 -2.42
C GLN A 271 3.70 -8.46 -3.07
N GLN A 272 3.33 -9.75 -3.05
CA GLN A 272 1.99 -10.24 -3.40
C GLN A 272 1.65 -11.44 -2.53
N MET A 273 0.40 -11.53 -2.03
CA MET A 273 0.00 -12.43 -0.94
C MET A 273 -0.93 -13.57 -1.38
N GLY A 274 -0.76 -14.06 -2.59
CA GLY A 274 -1.58 -15.15 -3.10
C GLY A 274 -3.02 -14.72 -3.34
N LYS A 275 -3.98 -15.54 -2.93
CA LYS A 275 -5.42 -15.26 -3.03
C LYS A 275 -6.22 -15.76 -1.83
N ASN A 276 -7.53 -15.46 -1.86
CA ASN A 276 -8.51 -15.89 -0.85
C ASN A 276 -8.23 -15.34 0.57
N GLY A 277 -7.38 -14.33 0.71
CA GLY A 277 -7.04 -13.72 1.98
C GLY A 277 -6.46 -14.69 3.02
N ILE A 278 -5.73 -15.71 2.57
CA ILE A 278 -5.02 -16.67 3.42
C ILE A 278 -3.86 -15.98 4.13
N PHE A 279 -3.19 -15.09 3.42
CA PHE A 279 -2.06 -14.32 3.91
C PHE A 279 -2.37 -12.82 3.94
N VAL A 280 -1.71 -12.12 4.84
CA VAL A 280 -1.66 -10.66 4.91
C VAL A 280 -0.19 -10.26 4.81
N GLY A 281 0.15 -9.41 3.85
CA GLY A 281 1.49 -8.88 3.70
C GLY A 281 1.82 -7.89 4.80
N THR A 282 3.10 -7.87 5.19
CA THR A 282 3.62 -6.93 6.17
C THR A 282 4.87 -6.26 5.63
N MET A 283 5.00 -4.95 5.80
CA MET A 283 6.20 -4.20 5.44
C MET A 283 6.48 -3.15 6.50
N ASP A 284 7.73 -3.10 6.94
CA ASP A 284 8.24 -2.09 7.87
C ASP A 284 9.23 -1.18 7.12
N LEU A 285 8.88 0.09 6.98
CA LEU A 285 9.71 1.11 6.33
C LEU A 285 10.31 2.05 7.39
N LYS A 286 11.63 2.16 7.39
CA LYS A 286 12.38 3.03 8.29
C LYS A 286 12.95 4.21 7.53
N PHE A 287 12.68 5.40 8.05
CA PHE A 287 13.13 6.67 7.47
C PHE A 287 14.13 7.30 8.44
N VAL A 288 15.34 7.48 7.96
CA VAL A 288 16.41 8.17 8.70
C VAL A 288 16.62 9.52 8.03
N LYS A 289 16.57 10.59 8.81
CA LYS A 289 16.85 11.93 8.31
C LYS A 289 18.36 12.05 8.05
N GLU A 290 18.73 12.20 6.78
CA GLU A 290 20.11 12.53 6.38
C GLU A 290 20.51 13.98 6.73
#